data_c135ba79ad596b4b0701671f0385403d
#
_entry.id   c135ba79ad596b4b0701671f0385403d
#
_cell.length_a   1.000
_cell.length_b   1.000
_cell.length_c   1.000
_cell.angle_alpha   90.00
_cell.angle_beta   90.00
_cell.angle_gamma   90.00
#
_symmetry.space_group_name_H-M   'P 1'
#
loop_
_entity.id
_entity.type
_entity.pdbx_description
1 polymer ?
#
loop_
_entity_poly.entity_id
_entity_poly.type
_entity_poly.pdbx_seq_one_letter_code
_entity_poly.pdbx_strand_id
1 'polypeptide(L)'
;HIHTTKGSSDSSLTPEDLILEADRLGLRGLCITEHSGPWDRHEFQNFASLHSVVLIRAMEVETDMGHMLAFGLDRYQAGFNKATELRRAATAAGGFVITAHPFRGVLSAGGRRDRALIYQSIPDELPTTPEDALEHPVFKLADAVEVANGGTVDRENDFAMSVASMLDLPLTGGSDAHS
;
A
#
# COMPACT_ATOMS: atom_id res chain seq x y z
N HIS A 1 2.72 -0.45 -5.92
CA HIS A 1 1.61 0.38 -5.47
C HIS A 1 1.20 1.30 -6.62
N ILE A 2 0.08 0.98 -7.29
CA ILE A 2 -0.39 1.69 -8.50
C ILE A 2 -1.92 1.52 -8.58
N HIS A 3 -2.60 2.58 -9.01
CA HIS A 3 -4.04 2.64 -9.19
C HIS A 3 -4.39 2.94 -10.64
N THR A 4 -5.43 2.28 -11.15
CA THR A 4 -5.92 2.53 -12.50
C THR A 4 -7.41 2.88 -12.50
N THR A 5 -7.88 3.43 -13.62
CA THR A 5 -9.32 3.72 -13.83
C THR A 5 -10.21 2.47 -13.70
N LYS A 6 -9.62 1.28 -13.69
CA LYS A 6 -10.34 0.01 -13.64
C LYS A 6 -10.94 -0.30 -12.28
N GLY A 7 -10.24 0.08 -11.20
CA GLY A 7 -10.67 -0.25 -9.83
C GLY A 7 -10.47 0.86 -8.81
N SER A 8 -10.02 2.05 -9.24
CA SER A 8 -9.78 3.20 -8.36
C SER A 8 -10.43 4.44 -8.96
N SER A 9 -11.48 4.92 -8.33
CA SER A 9 -12.31 6.02 -8.85
C SER A 9 -11.61 7.38 -8.84
N ASP A 10 -10.52 7.49 -8.11
CA ASP A 10 -9.65 8.65 -7.97
C ASP A 10 -8.44 8.62 -8.93
N SER A 11 -8.30 7.54 -9.70
CA SER A 11 -7.27 7.41 -10.73
C SER A 11 -7.78 7.84 -12.12
N SER A 12 -6.92 8.51 -12.87
CA SER A 12 -7.09 8.80 -14.30
C SER A 12 -6.19 7.94 -15.18
N LEU A 13 -5.30 7.15 -14.58
CA LEU A 13 -4.36 6.28 -15.29
C LEU A 13 -5.09 5.07 -15.88
N THR A 14 -5.14 4.96 -17.20
CA THR A 14 -5.68 3.77 -17.84
C THR A 14 -4.70 2.58 -17.73
N PRO A 15 -5.19 1.33 -17.75
CA PRO A 15 -4.30 0.17 -17.80
C PRO A 15 -3.34 0.20 -18.98
N GLU A 16 -3.79 0.69 -20.13
CA GLU A 16 -3.01 0.80 -21.36
C GLU A 16 -1.90 1.83 -21.22
N ASP A 17 -2.19 3.01 -20.66
CA ASP A 17 -1.20 4.05 -20.40
C ASP A 17 -0.17 3.58 -19.36
N LEU A 18 -0.59 2.83 -18.35
CA LEU A 18 0.31 2.22 -17.37
C LEU A 18 1.33 1.30 -18.05
N ILE A 19 0.92 0.48 -19.01
CA ILE A 19 1.84 -0.40 -19.74
C ILE A 19 2.80 0.41 -20.62
N LEU A 20 2.32 1.43 -21.31
CA LEU A 20 3.16 2.30 -22.12
C LEU A 20 4.24 2.99 -21.28
N GLU A 21 3.87 3.47 -20.10
CA GLU A 21 4.81 4.11 -19.18
C GLU A 21 5.80 3.09 -18.59
N ALA A 22 5.34 1.88 -18.25
CA ALA A 22 6.22 0.81 -17.79
C ALA A 22 7.28 0.44 -18.84
N ASP A 23 6.89 0.32 -20.10
CA ASP A 23 7.80 0.04 -21.21
C ASP A 23 8.79 1.21 -21.39
N ARG A 24 8.31 2.45 -21.34
CA ARG A 24 9.15 3.64 -21.45
C ARG A 24 10.22 3.71 -20.36
N LEU A 25 9.87 3.30 -19.12
CA LEU A 25 10.76 3.29 -17.97
C LEU A 25 11.61 2.02 -17.87
N GLY A 26 11.36 1.01 -18.73
CA GLY A 26 12.04 -0.28 -18.67
C GLY A 26 11.70 -1.11 -17.44
N LEU A 27 10.51 -0.93 -16.87
CA LEU A 27 10.05 -1.69 -15.71
C LEU A 27 9.71 -3.14 -16.13
N ARG A 28 10.10 -4.09 -15.31
CA ARG A 28 9.88 -5.51 -15.58
C ARG A 28 8.70 -6.10 -14.83
N GLY A 29 8.17 -5.39 -13.84
CA GLY A 29 7.04 -5.85 -13.05
C GLY A 29 6.31 -4.70 -12.37
N LEU A 30 5.01 -4.84 -12.22
CA LEU A 30 4.10 -3.85 -11.62
C LEU A 30 3.10 -4.56 -10.70
N CYS A 31 2.81 -3.94 -9.56
CA CYS A 31 1.73 -4.37 -8.67
C CYS A 31 0.56 -3.39 -8.81
N ILE A 32 -0.57 -3.86 -9.36
CA ILE A 32 -1.80 -3.08 -9.47
C ILE A 32 -2.62 -3.33 -8.20
N THR A 33 -2.86 -2.25 -7.45
CA THR A 33 -3.36 -2.27 -6.06
C THR A 33 -4.63 -1.43 -5.91
N GLU A 34 -5.69 -1.80 -6.60
CA GLU A 34 -6.90 -1.01 -6.69
C GLU A 34 -7.65 -0.85 -5.34
N HIS A 35 -8.35 0.26 -5.18
CA HIS A 35 -9.18 0.53 -4.00
C HIS A 35 -10.46 -0.30 -3.92
N SER A 36 -11.09 -0.60 -5.05
CA SER A 36 -12.34 -1.37 -5.07
C SER A 36 -12.16 -2.89 -4.86
N GLY A 37 -10.93 -3.32 -4.68
CA GLY A 37 -10.52 -4.72 -4.64
C GLY A 37 -9.73 -5.11 -5.89
N PRO A 38 -9.11 -6.28 -5.90
CA PRO A 38 -8.32 -6.73 -7.05
C PRO A 38 -9.24 -6.97 -8.24
N TRP A 39 -8.71 -6.78 -9.45
CA TRP A 39 -9.45 -7.07 -10.67
C TRP A 39 -10.03 -8.49 -10.68
N ASP A 40 -11.05 -8.74 -11.49
CA ASP A 40 -11.47 -10.12 -11.79
C ASP A 40 -10.26 -10.94 -12.27
N ARG A 41 -10.15 -12.18 -11.77
CA ARG A 41 -8.99 -13.03 -12.06
C ARG A 41 -8.80 -13.30 -13.55
N HIS A 42 -9.86 -13.63 -14.27
CA HIS A 42 -9.78 -13.95 -15.69
C HIS A 42 -9.48 -12.70 -16.52
N GLU A 43 -10.12 -11.60 -16.19
CA GLU A 43 -9.89 -10.33 -16.87
C GLU A 43 -8.43 -9.90 -16.68
N PHE A 44 -7.90 -9.98 -15.46
CA PHE A 44 -6.51 -9.66 -15.19
C PHE A 44 -5.53 -10.56 -15.92
N GLN A 45 -5.79 -11.88 -15.94
CA GLN A 45 -4.94 -12.84 -16.64
C GLN A 45 -4.93 -12.59 -18.15
N ASN A 46 -6.09 -12.31 -18.73
CA ASN A 46 -6.19 -11.97 -20.15
C ASN A 46 -5.39 -10.71 -20.47
N PHE A 47 -5.55 -9.64 -19.68
CA PHE A 47 -4.78 -8.41 -19.85
C PHE A 47 -3.29 -8.67 -19.68
N ALA A 48 -2.87 -9.33 -18.61
CA ALA A 48 -1.46 -9.61 -18.34
C ALA A 48 -0.79 -10.45 -19.43
N SER A 49 -1.54 -11.38 -20.05
CA SER A 49 -0.99 -12.25 -21.11
C SER A 49 -0.63 -11.52 -22.42
N LEU A 50 -1.11 -10.28 -22.59
CA LEU A 50 -0.83 -9.46 -23.77
C LEU A 50 0.47 -8.66 -23.67
N HIS A 51 1.11 -8.66 -22.49
CA HIS A 51 2.24 -7.78 -22.17
C HIS A 51 3.45 -8.57 -21.69
N SER A 52 4.65 -8.03 -21.94
CA SER A 52 5.91 -8.63 -21.51
C SER A 52 6.26 -8.28 -20.04
N VAL A 53 5.69 -7.20 -19.50
CA VAL A 53 5.86 -6.79 -18.11
C VAL A 53 5.09 -7.75 -17.19
N VAL A 54 5.71 -8.17 -16.10
CA VAL A 54 5.04 -9.01 -15.10
C VAL A 54 4.03 -8.18 -14.32
N LEU A 55 2.77 -8.55 -14.39
CA LEU A 55 1.71 -7.87 -13.63
C LEU A 55 1.30 -8.70 -12.43
N ILE A 56 1.20 -8.05 -11.27
CA ILE A 56 0.78 -8.65 -10.01
C ILE A 56 -0.52 -7.99 -9.58
N ARG A 57 -1.53 -8.83 -9.32
CA ARG A 57 -2.87 -8.42 -8.91
C ARG A 57 -2.94 -8.32 -7.39
N ALA A 58 -3.29 -7.14 -6.89
CA ALA A 58 -3.43 -6.86 -5.47
C ALA A 58 -4.53 -5.81 -5.24
N MET A 59 -4.69 -5.37 -4.02
CA MET A 59 -5.58 -4.26 -3.64
C MET A 59 -4.94 -3.42 -2.54
N GLU A 60 -5.27 -2.14 -2.50
CA GLU A 60 -5.06 -1.29 -1.35
C GLU A 60 -6.35 -1.21 -0.54
N VAL A 61 -6.24 -1.43 0.76
CA VAL A 61 -7.37 -1.44 1.69
C VAL A 61 -7.17 -0.36 2.73
N GLU A 62 -8.13 0.55 2.84
CA GLU A 62 -8.22 1.48 3.95
C GLU A 62 -8.67 0.74 5.21
N THR A 63 -7.81 0.71 6.23
CA THR A 63 -8.06 0.01 7.49
C THR A 63 -8.07 0.99 8.67
N ASP A 64 -8.49 0.49 9.83
CA ASP A 64 -8.41 1.24 11.10
C ASP A 64 -6.97 1.48 11.58
N MET A 65 -5.97 0.94 10.88
CA MET A 65 -4.54 1.16 11.13
C MET A 65 -3.82 1.68 9.86
N GLY A 66 -4.52 2.50 9.05
CA GLY A 66 -4.00 3.06 7.80
C GLY A 66 -4.21 2.16 6.59
N HIS A 67 -3.60 2.53 5.48
CA HIS A 67 -3.70 1.76 4.25
C HIS A 67 -2.78 0.55 4.26
N MET A 68 -3.27 -0.56 3.74
CA MET A 68 -2.51 -1.80 3.60
C MET A 68 -2.66 -2.38 2.20
N LEU A 69 -1.54 -2.74 1.57
CA LEU A 69 -1.54 -3.48 0.32
C LEU A 69 -1.69 -4.96 0.62
N ALA A 70 -2.73 -5.58 0.05
CA ALA A 70 -3.03 -7.00 0.28
C ALA A 70 -2.86 -7.80 -1.00
N PHE A 71 -2.06 -8.87 -0.91
CA PHE A 71 -1.70 -9.77 -1.99
C PHE A 71 -2.27 -11.17 -1.75
N GLY A 72 -2.60 -11.87 -2.82
CA GLY A 72 -3.08 -13.25 -2.75
C GLY A 72 -4.58 -13.40 -2.50
N LEU A 73 -5.30 -12.32 -2.25
CA LEU A 73 -6.75 -12.32 -2.07
C LEU A 73 -7.49 -12.20 -3.40
N ASP A 74 -8.64 -12.86 -3.51
CA ASP A 74 -9.42 -12.87 -4.75
C ASP A 74 -10.36 -11.67 -4.88
N ARG A 75 -10.80 -11.11 -3.76
CA ARG A 75 -11.76 -9.99 -3.73
C ARG A 75 -11.72 -9.27 -2.39
N TYR A 76 -12.21 -8.04 -2.36
CA TYR A 76 -12.52 -7.35 -1.11
C TYR A 76 -13.66 -8.08 -0.37
N GLN A 77 -13.59 -8.12 0.96
CA GLN A 77 -14.63 -8.68 1.80
C GLN A 77 -15.01 -7.69 2.91
N ALA A 78 -16.27 -7.72 3.32
CA ALA A 78 -16.75 -6.94 4.47
C ALA A 78 -15.90 -7.29 5.72
N GLY A 79 -15.49 -6.26 6.44
CA GLY A 79 -14.61 -6.39 7.61
C GLY A 79 -13.13 -6.12 7.34
N PHE A 80 -12.69 -6.01 6.09
CA PHE A 80 -11.29 -5.68 5.75
C PHE A 80 -10.87 -4.27 6.16
N ASN A 81 -11.83 -3.40 6.48
CA ASN A 81 -11.54 -2.14 7.16
C ASN A 81 -10.97 -2.32 8.59
N LYS A 82 -10.86 -3.57 9.08
CA LYS A 82 -10.08 -3.95 10.26
C LYS A 82 -8.78 -4.61 9.82
N ALA A 83 -7.65 -4.00 10.14
CA ALA A 83 -6.33 -4.51 9.77
C ALA A 83 -6.10 -5.96 10.23
N THR A 84 -6.60 -6.33 11.40
CA THR A 84 -6.51 -7.70 11.94
C THR A 84 -7.30 -8.71 11.10
N GLU A 85 -8.49 -8.34 10.60
CA GLU A 85 -9.29 -9.20 9.74
C GLU A 85 -8.67 -9.36 8.35
N LEU A 86 -8.15 -8.26 7.79
CA LEU A 86 -7.41 -8.29 6.54
C LEU A 86 -6.19 -9.21 6.65
N ARG A 87 -5.40 -9.05 7.73
CA ARG A 87 -4.22 -9.91 8.00
C ARG A 87 -4.62 -11.37 8.12
N ARG A 88 -5.68 -11.68 8.87
CA ARG A 88 -6.19 -13.06 9.04
C ARG A 88 -6.56 -13.68 7.69
N ALA A 89 -7.28 -12.93 6.86
CA ALA A 89 -7.70 -13.41 5.54
C ALA A 89 -6.50 -13.63 4.60
N ALA A 90 -5.55 -12.69 4.56
CA ALA A 90 -4.34 -12.83 3.77
C ALA A 90 -3.52 -14.07 4.19
N THR A 91 -3.32 -14.27 5.49
CA THR A 91 -2.63 -15.46 6.01
C THR A 91 -3.34 -16.76 5.62
N ALA A 92 -4.67 -16.82 5.74
CA ALA A 92 -5.44 -18.00 5.36
C ALA A 92 -5.38 -18.32 3.86
N ALA A 93 -5.19 -17.30 3.02
CA ALA A 93 -5.03 -17.43 1.58
C ALA A 93 -3.57 -17.70 1.13
N GLY A 94 -2.61 -17.76 2.05
CA GLY A 94 -1.18 -17.82 1.72
C GLY A 94 -0.63 -16.55 1.07
N GLY A 95 -1.33 -15.44 1.25
CA GLY A 95 -0.93 -14.11 0.80
C GLY A 95 -0.11 -13.36 1.85
N PHE A 96 0.19 -12.10 1.57
CA PHE A 96 0.90 -11.22 2.50
C PHE A 96 0.35 -9.79 2.44
N VAL A 97 0.72 -8.96 3.41
CA VAL A 97 0.29 -7.57 3.51
C VAL A 97 1.48 -6.64 3.75
N ILE A 98 1.41 -5.45 3.15
CA ILE A 98 2.39 -4.37 3.32
C ILE A 98 1.65 -3.19 3.94
N THR A 99 2.21 -2.54 4.96
CA THR A 99 1.69 -1.23 5.39
C THR A 99 2.13 -0.16 4.39
N ALA A 100 1.17 0.52 3.77
CA ALA A 100 1.41 1.50 2.72
C ALA A 100 1.66 2.88 3.33
N HIS A 101 2.68 3.59 2.82
CA HIS A 101 3.01 4.98 3.21
C HIS A 101 2.65 5.33 4.68
N PRO A 102 3.13 4.56 5.69
CA PRO A 102 2.59 4.58 7.05
C PRO A 102 2.66 5.95 7.74
N PHE A 103 3.62 6.78 7.37
CA PHE A 103 3.82 8.08 8.01
C PHE A 103 3.36 9.27 7.17
N ARG A 104 2.61 9.03 6.08
CA ARG A 104 2.02 10.11 5.29
C ARG A 104 1.18 11.02 6.20
N GLY A 105 1.50 12.33 6.20
CA GLY A 105 0.83 13.35 6.98
C GLY A 105 1.23 13.44 8.46
N VAL A 106 2.09 12.56 8.96
CA VAL A 106 2.54 12.56 10.36
C VAL A 106 3.45 13.74 10.66
N LEU A 107 4.43 13.97 9.78
CA LEU A 107 5.44 15.03 9.96
C LEU A 107 5.08 16.34 9.23
N SER A 108 3.87 16.46 8.71
CA SER A 108 3.40 17.69 8.05
C SER A 108 3.31 18.84 9.04
N ALA A 109 3.52 20.08 8.55
CA ALA A 109 3.48 21.27 9.40
C ALA A 109 2.13 21.36 10.15
N GLY A 110 2.19 21.30 11.47
CA GLY A 110 1.02 21.31 12.34
C GLY A 110 0.51 19.94 12.77
N GLY A 111 1.16 18.83 12.36
CA GLY A 111 0.86 17.46 12.81
C GLY A 111 -0.63 17.14 12.86
N ARG A 112 -1.29 17.13 11.69
CA ARG A 112 -2.75 16.91 11.67
C ARG A 112 -3.04 15.42 11.75
N ARG A 113 -3.56 14.98 12.88
CA ARG A 113 -3.96 13.59 13.12
C ARG A 113 -4.93 13.04 12.06
N ASP A 114 -5.81 13.88 11.50
CA ASP A 114 -6.73 13.49 10.42
C ASP A 114 -6.02 13.11 9.10
N ARG A 115 -4.73 13.41 8.96
CA ARG A 115 -3.91 13.01 7.82
C ARG A 115 -2.92 11.88 8.13
N ALA A 116 -2.68 11.62 9.40
CA ALA A 116 -1.79 10.55 9.87
C ALA A 116 -2.56 9.24 9.95
N LEU A 117 -2.74 8.55 8.81
CA LEU A 117 -3.69 7.45 8.65
C LEU A 117 -3.53 6.32 9.67
N ILE A 118 -2.29 5.90 9.98
CA ILE A 118 -2.08 4.82 10.96
C ILE A 118 -2.41 5.24 12.40
N TYR A 119 -2.49 6.54 12.69
CA TYR A 119 -2.79 7.08 14.02
C TYR A 119 -4.24 7.57 14.20
N GLN A 120 -5.10 7.48 13.18
CA GLN A 120 -6.47 8.00 13.27
C GLN A 120 -7.30 7.30 14.36
N SER A 121 -7.12 6.00 14.52
CA SER A 121 -7.87 5.18 15.50
C SER A 121 -7.14 4.97 16.82
N ILE A 122 -5.93 5.51 16.97
CA ILE A 122 -5.12 5.37 18.18
C ILE A 122 -5.09 6.69 18.94
N PRO A 123 -5.41 6.74 20.24
CA PRO A 123 -5.49 7.99 21.02
C PRO A 123 -4.14 8.62 21.33
N ASP A 124 -3.04 7.90 21.09
CA ASP A 124 -1.69 8.32 21.44
C ASP A 124 -1.25 9.57 20.67
N GLU A 125 -0.25 10.28 21.18
CA GLU A 125 0.38 11.39 20.48
C GLU A 125 1.08 10.91 19.20
N LEU A 126 1.15 11.80 18.19
CA LEU A 126 1.89 11.48 16.97
C LEU A 126 3.38 11.33 17.31
N PRO A 127 4.09 10.35 16.71
CA PRO A 127 5.50 10.15 16.96
C PRO A 127 6.31 11.37 16.50
N THR A 128 7.31 11.72 17.27
CA THR A 128 8.28 12.76 16.93
C THR A 128 9.62 12.18 16.52
N THR A 129 9.92 10.97 16.97
CA THR A 129 11.10 10.19 16.59
C THR A 129 10.70 8.81 16.07
N PRO A 130 11.55 8.15 15.28
CA PRO A 130 11.26 6.77 14.82
C PRO A 130 11.03 5.80 15.97
N GLU A 131 11.73 5.96 17.09
CA GLU A 131 11.62 5.13 18.30
C GLU A 131 10.19 5.18 18.89
N ASP A 132 9.54 6.35 18.86
CA ASP A 132 8.18 6.53 19.35
C ASP A 132 7.16 5.69 18.56
N ALA A 133 7.48 5.34 17.33
CA ALA A 133 6.58 4.62 16.43
C ALA A 133 6.72 3.09 16.48
N LEU A 134 7.78 2.54 17.10
CA LEU A 134 8.10 1.11 17.04
C LEU A 134 7.00 0.20 17.60
N GLU A 135 6.26 0.66 18.61
CA GLU A 135 5.20 -0.13 19.24
C GLU A 135 3.84 -0.06 18.52
N HIS A 136 3.76 0.69 17.41
CA HIS A 136 2.50 0.79 16.67
C HIS A 136 2.06 -0.60 16.15
N PRO A 137 0.82 -1.04 16.45
CA PRO A 137 0.39 -2.42 16.20
C PRO A 137 0.37 -2.83 14.72
N VAL A 138 0.29 -1.89 13.78
CA VAL A 138 0.30 -2.18 12.33
C VAL A 138 1.55 -2.96 11.91
N PHE A 139 2.71 -2.68 12.53
CA PHE A 139 3.96 -3.35 12.18
C PHE A 139 4.01 -4.82 12.60
N LYS A 140 3.17 -5.23 13.58
CA LYS A 140 2.99 -6.64 13.96
C LYS A 140 2.06 -7.39 13.00
N LEU A 141 1.30 -6.66 12.18
CA LEU A 141 0.36 -7.21 11.21
C LEU A 141 0.93 -7.23 9.78
N ALA A 142 1.91 -6.37 9.48
CA ALA A 142 2.51 -6.26 8.16
C ALA A 142 3.69 -7.22 7.98
N ASP A 143 3.85 -7.74 6.76
CA ASP A 143 5.01 -8.54 6.36
C ASP A 143 6.15 -7.65 5.84
N ALA A 144 5.83 -6.43 5.43
CA ALA A 144 6.78 -5.43 4.92
C ALA A 144 6.24 -4.01 5.11
N VAL A 145 7.10 -3.02 4.94
CA VAL A 145 6.78 -1.60 5.04
C VAL A 145 7.10 -0.90 3.72
N GLU A 146 6.16 -0.11 3.21
CA GLU A 146 6.42 0.79 2.09
C GLU A 146 7.14 2.03 2.63
N VAL A 147 8.43 2.11 2.36
CA VAL A 147 9.33 3.14 2.90
C VAL A 147 9.71 4.21 1.87
N ALA A 148 9.39 3.98 0.60
CA ALA A 148 9.57 4.91 -0.50
C ALA A 148 8.28 4.96 -1.30
N ASN A 149 7.50 6.01 -1.12
CA ASN A 149 6.22 6.21 -1.80
C ASN A 149 6.23 7.54 -2.56
N GLY A 150 5.82 7.50 -3.84
CA GLY A 150 5.87 8.66 -4.73
C GLY A 150 4.89 9.78 -4.37
N GLY A 151 3.82 9.47 -3.65
CA GLY A 151 2.83 10.44 -3.14
C GLY A 151 3.15 10.96 -1.73
N THR A 152 4.31 10.60 -1.16
CA THR A 152 4.70 10.95 0.21
C THR A 152 5.98 11.80 0.19
N VAL A 153 6.10 12.78 1.08
CA VAL A 153 7.27 13.64 1.15
C VAL A 153 8.50 12.90 1.69
N ASP A 154 9.70 13.26 1.22
CA ASP A 154 10.94 12.53 1.51
C ASP A 154 11.17 12.28 3.01
N ARG A 155 10.97 13.29 3.87
CA ARG A 155 11.15 13.14 5.31
C ARG A 155 10.24 12.09 5.96
N GLU A 156 9.05 11.86 5.42
CA GLU A 156 8.12 10.83 5.89
C GLU A 156 8.51 9.45 5.35
N ASN A 157 9.07 9.38 4.14
CA ASN A 157 9.71 8.19 3.60
C ASN A 157 10.97 7.81 4.42
N ASP A 158 11.83 8.78 4.75
CA ASP A 158 13.02 8.57 5.58
C ASP A 158 12.65 8.09 7.00
N PHE A 159 11.56 8.63 7.54
CA PHE A 159 11.03 8.20 8.83
C PHE A 159 10.54 6.74 8.77
N ALA A 160 9.78 6.37 7.71
CA ALA A 160 9.34 5.00 7.48
C ALA A 160 10.53 4.04 7.32
N MET A 161 11.56 4.45 6.58
CA MET A 161 12.79 3.68 6.40
C MET A 161 13.48 3.42 7.75
N SER A 162 13.57 4.42 8.61
CA SER A 162 14.20 4.31 9.92
C SER A 162 13.43 3.34 10.81
N VAL A 163 12.11 3.49 10.91
CA VAL A 163 11.25 2.60 11.71
C VAL A 163 11.32 1.15 11.22
N ALA A 164 11.18 0.93 9.92
CA ALA A 164 11.22 -0.41 9.35
C ALA A 164 12.58 -1.09 9.55
N SER A 165 13.68 -0.32 9.43
CA SER A 165 15.04 -0.81 9.69
C SER A 165 15.24 -1.20 11.15
N MET A 166 14.73 -0.42 12.10
CA MET A 166 14.79 -0.74 13.54
C MET A 166 14.00 -1.99 13.90
N LEU A 167 12.90 -2.26 13.17
CA LEU A 167 12.04 -3.43 13.36
C LEU A 167 12.52 -4.67 12.58
N ASP A 168 13.58 -4.55 11.79
CA ASP A 168 14.07 -5.59 10.87
C ASP A 168 12.97 -6.11 9.92
N LEU A 169 12.10 -5.20 9.47
CA LEU A 169 11.02 -5.52 8.53
C LEU A 169 11.50 -5.33 7.08
N PRO A 170 11.09 -6.19 6.15
CA PRO A 170 11.34 -6.01 4.73
C PRO A 170 10.85 -4.66 4.21
N LEU A 171 11.62 -4.05 3.32
CA LEU A 171 11.38 -2.72 2.77
C LEU A 171 10.81 -2.83 1.35
N THR A 172 9.84 -2.01 1.03
CA THR A 172 9.28 -1.89 -0.32
C THR A 172 9.18 -0.45 -0.76
N GLY A 173 9.03 -0.24 -2.07
CA GLY A 173 8.71 1.06 -2.65
C GLY A 173 7.53 0.96 -3.60
N GLY A 174 6.84 2.08 -3.79
CA GLY A 174 5.74 2.20 -4.71
C GLY A 174 5.57 3.63 -5.20
N SER A 175 5.00 3.79 -6.40
CA SER A 175 4.72 5.12 -6.95
C SER A 175 3.47 5.75 -6.36
N ASP A 176 2.49 4.92 -6.02
CA ASP A 176 1.13 5.36 -5.66
C ASP A 176 0.52 6.23 -6.78
N ALA A 177 0.84 5.84 -8.03
CA ALA A 177 0.46 6.58 -9.22
C ALA A 177 -1.04 6.46 -9.48
N HIS A 178 -1.64 7.60 -9.85
CA HIS A 178 -3.05 7.76 -10.21
C HIS A 178 -3.21 8.46 -11.58
N SER A 179 -2.08 8.80 -12.25
CA SER A 179 -2.06 9.48 -13.56
C SER A 179 -0.75 9.24 -14.30
#